data_defecd603430b8488d732a228705dd0c
#
_entry.id   defecd603430b8488d732a228705dd0c
#
_cell.length_a   1.000
_cell.length_b   1.000
_cell.length_c   1.000
_cell.angle_alpha   90.00
_cell.angle_beta   90.00
_cell.angle_gamma   90.00
#
_symmetry.space_group_name_H-M   'P 1'
#
loop_
_entity.id
_entity.type
_entity.pdbx_description
1 polymer ?
#
loop_
_entity_poly.entity_id
_entity_poly.type
_entity_poly.pdbx_seq_one_letter_code
_entity_poly.pdbx_strand_id
1 'polypeptide(L)'
;LNYFVFSRTLGVDHTLDALVDQLPKFHSYSEWDDTVIKEIMEYSRLKTQRGVLLLLDDMITDTRAFNKRSGNLLNELAFMGRHHKVSFIITSQSYTSIQRPIRINASAVIAFNLKNKREEQTFLDEQSMWENVLNLYTLATSQKYGFLYLNKDTGKAYHNFERLLQ
;
A
#
# COMPACT_ATOMS: atom_id res chain seq x y z
N LEU A 1 -7.51 -13.29 -10.72
CA LEU A 1 -7.47 -12.13 -9.83
C LEU A 1 -8.21 -10.98 -10.50
N ASN A 2 -9.07 -10.28 -9.80
CA ASN A 2 -9.69 -9.05 -10.26
C ASN A 2 -8.90 -7.86 -9.70
N TYR A 3 -8.69 -6.84 -10.53
CA TYR A 3 -7.91 -5.66 -10.15
C TYR A 3 -8.82 -4.45 -10.17
N PHE A 4 -8.67 -3.58 -9.17
CA PHE A 4 -9.32 -2.28 -9.10
C PHE A 4 -8.26 -1.24 -8.75
N VAL A 5 -8.28 -0.13 -9.47
CA VAL A 5 -7.36 0.99 -9.25
C VAL A 5 -8.13 2.23 -8.89
N PHE A 6 -7.70 2.85 -7.83
CA PHE A 6 -8.15 4.17 -7.42
C PHE A 6 -6.94 5.10 -7.48
N SER A 7 -6.98 6.10 -8.35
CA SER A 7 -5.91 7.08 -8.48
C SER A 7 -6.45 8.44 -8.90
N ARG A 8 -6.02 9.47 -8.20
CA ARG A 8 -6.35 10.87 -8.54
C ARG A 8 -5.74 11.35 -9.85
N THR A 9 -4.72 10.66 -10.31
CA THR A 9 -3.95 11.02 -11.51
C THR A 9 -4.37 10.24 -12.75
N LEU A 10 -5.45 9.43 -12.68
CA LEU A 10 -5.99 8.71 -13.83
C LEU A 10 -6.29 9.67 -15.02
N GLY A 11 -5.74 9.33 -16.19
CA GLY A 11 -5.88 10.13 -17.41
C GLY A 11 -4.98 11.38 -17.46
N VAL A 12 -4.15 11.62 -16.44
CA VAL A 12 -3.16 12.69 -16.38
C VAL A 12 -1.75 12.12 -16.34
N ASP A 13 -1.53 11.10 -15.54
CA ASP A 13 -0.26 10.39 -15.45
C ASP A 13 -0.36 9.07 -16.22
N HIS A 14 0.44 8.95 -17.28
CA HIS A 14 0.50 7.77 -18.15
C HIS A 14 1.22 6.57 -17.52
N THR A 15 1.72 6.68 -16.30
CA THR A 15 2.44 5.60 -15.61
C THR A 15 1.55 4.37 -15.42
N LEU A 16 0.25 4.58 -15.20
CA LEU A 16 -0.72 3.50 -15.01
C LEU A 16 -1.31 2.96 -16.33
N ASP A 17 -1.17 3.67 -17.45
CA ASP A 17 -1.75 3.27 -18.74
C ASP A 17 -1.24 1.89 -19.18
N ALA A 18 0.05 1.65 -19.04
CA ALA A 18 0.64 0.35 -19.38
C ALA A 18 0.08 -0.81 -18.54
N LEU A 19 -0.35 -0.54 -17.31
CA LEU A 19 -1.04 -1.52 -16.46
C LEU A 19 -2.49 -1.71 -16.91
N VAL A 20 -3.17 -0.60 -17.24
CA VAL A 20 -4.56 -0.61 -17.73
C VAL A 20 -4.66 -1.40 -19.03
N ASP A 21 -3.78 -1.15 -19.98
CA ASP A 21 -3.79 -1.78 -21.32
C ASP A 21 -3.49 -3.29 -21.29
N GLN A 22 -2.80 -3.76 -20.26
CA GLN A 22 -2.41 -5.18 -20.16
C GLN A 22 -3.40 -6.04 -19.37
N LEU A 23 -4.37 -5.45 -18.68
CA LEU A 23 -5.27 -6.17 -17.77
C LEU A 23 -6.73 -6.14 -18.24
N PRO A 24 -7.22 -7.21 -18.89
CA PRO A 24 -8.55 -7.22 -19.54
C PRO A 24 -9.76 -7.08 -18.61
N LYS A 25 -9.56 -7.05 -17.28
CA LYS A 25 -10.63 -6.87 -16.27
C LYS A 25 -10.30 -5.74 -15.31
N PHE A 26 -9.85 -4.64 -15.86
CA PHE A 26 -9.44 -3.50 -15.08
C PHE A 26 -10.64 -2.60 -14.76
N HIS A 27 -10.77 -2.24 -13.50
CA HIS A 27 -11.71 -1.25 -13.03
C HIS A 27 -10.93 -0.08 -12.45
N SER A 28 -11.14 1.12 -12.95
CA SER A 28 -10.42 2.32 -12.56
C SER A 28 -11.36 3.43 -12.08
N TYR A 29 -10.99 4.08 -11.00
CA TYR A 29 -11.76 5.13 -10.32
C TYR A 29 -10.85 6.29 -9.96
N SER A 30 -11.29 7.52 -10.27
CA SER A 30 -10.55 8.74 -9.91
C SER A 30 -10.82 9.19 -8.46
N GLU A 31 -11.81 8.62 -7.80
CA GLU A 31 -12.23 8.95 -6.45
C GLU A 31 -12.57 7.70 -5.66
N TRP A 32 -12.44 7.80 -4.33
CA TRP A 32 -12.90 6.75 -3.42
C TRP A 32 -14.43 6.69 -3.39
N ASP A 33 -14.98 5.49 -3.49
CA ASP A 33 -16.40 5.24 -3.38
C ASP A 33 -16.66 4.07 -2.42
N ASP A 34 -17.27 4.35 -1.29
CA ASP A 34 -17.61 3.36 -0.26
C ASP A 34 -18.57 2.29 -0.79
N THR A 35 -19.44 2.64 -1.75
CA THR A 35 -20.38 1.68 -2.34
C THR A 35 -19.64 0.63 -3.15
N VAL A 36 -18.72 1.08 -4.00
CA VAL A 36 -17.86 0.21 -4.81
C VAL A 36 -17.02 -0.71 -3.90
N ILE A 37 -16.45 -0.17 -2.83
CA ILE A 37 -15.64 -0.98 -1.90
C ILE A 37 -16.49 -2.04 -1.20
N LYS A 38 -17.70 -1.73 -0.77
CA LYS A 38 -18.63 -2.70 -0.17
C LYS A 38 -19.02 -3.80 -1.16
N GLU A 39 -19.32 -3.43 -2.40
CA GLU A 39 -19.62 -4.39 -3.45
C GLU A 39 -18.43 -5.32 -3.73
N ILE A 40 -17.21 -4.79 -3.76
CA ILE A 40 -15.97 -5.58 -3.90
C ILE A 40 -15.81 -6.57 -2.74
N MET A 41 -16.05 -6.11 -1.51
CA MET A 41 -15.96 -6.97 -0.32
C MET A 41 -17.01 -8.09 -0.34
N GLU A 42 -18.23 -7.80 -0.74
CA GLU A 42 -19.29 -8.80 -0.87
C GLU A 42 -18.98 -9.79 -1.99
N TYR A 43 -18.60 -9.31 -3.16
CA TYR A 43 -18.19 -10.14 -4.29
C TYR A 43 -17.07 -11.11 -3.91
N SER A 44 -16.06 -10.62 -3.19
CA SER A 44 -14.89 -11.43 -2.80
C SER A 44 -15.22 -12.53 -1.76
N ARG A 45 -16.32 -12.40 -1.01
CA ARG A 45 -16.80 -13.42 -0.06
C ARG A 45 -17.34 -14.68 -0.74
N LEU A 46 -17.78 -14.60 -1.99
CA LEU A 46 -18.31 -15.75 -2.70
C LEU A 46 -17.21 -16.81 -2.84
N LYS A 47 -17.49 -18.05 -2.40
CA LYS A 47 -16.50 -19.15 -2.31
C LYS A 47 -15.82 -19.48 -3.64
N THR A 48 -16.51 -19.25 -4.75
CA THR A 48 -16.03 -19.53 -6.11
C THR A 48 -15.20 -18.42 -6.70
N GLN A 49 -15.13 -17.25 -6.04
CA GLN A 49 -14.47 -16.09 -6.59
C GLN A 49 -12.95 -16.11 -6.32
N ARG A 50 -12.21 -15.59 -7.28
CA ARG A 50 -10.79 -15.33 -7.15
C ARG A 50 -10.59 -14.09 -6.26
N GLY A 51 -9.45 -14.00 -5.60
CA GLY A 51 -9.10 -12.83 -4.79
C GLY A 51 -9.13 -11.52 -5.60
N VAL A 52 -9.22 -10.43 -4.88
CA VAL A 52 -9.22 -9.06 -5.41
C VAL A 52 -7.95 -8.34 -4.99
N LEU A 53 -7.38 -7.55 -5.88
CA LEU A 53 -6.30 -6.61 -5.59
C LEU A 53 -6.81 -5.18 -5.80
N LEU A 54 -6.70 -4.34 -4.77
CA LEU A 54 -6.92 -2.91 -4.85
C LEU A 54 -5.57 -2.20 -4.93
N LEU A 55 -5.39 -1.34 -5.93
CA LEU A 55 -4.28 -0.41 -6.00
C LEU A 55 -4.82 0.99 -5.67
N LEU A 56 -4.32 1.59 -4.60
CA LEU A 56 -4.67 2.94 -4.14
C LEU A 56 -3.45 3.83 -4.38
N ASP A 57 -3.45 4.53 -5.51
CA ASP A 57 -2.33 5.33 -5.95
C ASP A 57 -2.57 6.82 -5.68
N ASP A 58 -1.71 7.38 -4.84
CA ASP A 58 -1.72 8.80 -4.39
C ASP A 58 -3.10 9.30 -3.90
N MET A 59 -3.88 8.42 -3.25
CA MET A 59 -5.23 8.70 -2.77
C MET A 59 -5.28 9.38 -1.40
N ILE A 60 -4.14 9.74 -0.81
CA ILE A 60 -4.04 10.26 0.57
C ILE A 60 -4.81 11.58 0.79
N THR A 61 -5.07 12.33 -0.27
CA THR A 61 -5.89 13.55 -0.23
C THR A 61 -7.40 13.27 -0.23
N ASP A 62 -7.81 12.04 -0.55
CA ASP A 62 -9.22 11.66 -0.46
C ASP A 62 -9.61 11.39 1.00
N THR A 63 -10.30 12.35 1.60
CA THR A 63 -10.71 12.28 3.01
C THR A 63 -11.71 11.18 3.31
N ARG A 64 -12.39 10.63 2.30
CA ARG A 64 -13.32 9.50 2.46
C ARG A 64 -12.55 8.23 2.77
N ALA A 65 -11.48 7.97 2.02
CA ALA A 65 -10.61 6.81 2.22
C ALA A 65 -9.69 6.98 3.43
N PHE A 66 -9.05 8.14 3.55
CA PHE A 66 -7.95 8.41 4.48
C PHE A 66 -8.34 9.29 5.67
N ASN A 67 -9.64 9.35 6.02
CA ASN A 67 -10.10 10.04 7.21
C ASN A 67 -9.51 9.38 8.48
N LYS A 68 -8.97 10.21 9.39
CA LYS A 68 -8.42 9.75 10.67
C LYS A 68 -9.48 9.25 11.68
N ARG A 69 -10.76 9.36 11.36
CA ARG A 69 -11.83 8.83 12.22
C ARG A 69 -11.80 7.30 12.17
N SER A 70 -11.96 6.68 13.33
CA SER A 70 -12.16 5.24 13.43
C SER A 70 -13.44 4.84 12.68
N GLY A 71 -13.39 3.72 11.95
CA GLY A 71 -14.56 3.14 11.29
C GLY A 71 -14.68 3.43 9.79
N ASN A 72 -13.63 3.91 9.12
CA ASN A 72 -13.66 3.96 7.66
C ASN A 72 -13.40 2.57 7.05
N LEU A 73 -13.92 2.33 5.84
CA LEU A 73 -13.82 1.05 5.15
C LEU A 73 -12.38 0.62 4.86
N LEU A 74 -11.48 1.55 4.63
CA LEU A 74 -10.06 1.22 4.40
C LEU A 74 -9.40 0.63 5.65
N ASN A 75 -9.74 1.14 6.84
CA ASN A 75 -9.30 0.53 8.09
C ASN A 75 -9.91 -0.85 8.28
N GLU A 76 -11.19 -1.03 7.98
CA GLU A 76 -11.85 -2.33 8.02
C GLU A 76 -11.14 -3.33 7.10
N LEU A 77 -10.83 -2.93 5.88
CA LEU A 77 -10.05 -3.74 4.93
C LEU A 77 -8.66 -4.10 5.46
N ALA A 78 -7.98 -3.17 6.14
CA ALA A 78 -6.66 -3.44 6.72
C ALA A 78 -6.69 -4.56 7.78
N PHE A 79 -7.79 -4.68 8.52
CA PHE A 79 -7.97 -5.75 9.52
C PHE A 79 -8.62 -7.01 8.95
N MET A 80 -9.58 -6.85 8.05
CA MET A 80 -10.47 -7.92 7.60
C MET A 80 -10.16 -8.40 6.16
N GLY A 81 -9.28 -7.74 5.43
CA GLY A 81 -9.04 -8.01 4.00
C GLY A 81 -8.71 -9.47 3.69
N ARG A 82 -7.94 -10.14 4.57
CA ARG A 82 -7.64 -11.57 4.41
C ARG A 82 -8.90 -12.43 4.42
N HIS A 83 -9.88 -12.12 5.28
CA HIS A 83 -11.15 -12.85 5.36
C HIS A 83 -12.02 -12.61 4.13
N HIS A 84 -11.87 -11.45 3.49
CA HIS A 84 -12.55 -11.10 2.26
C HIS A 84 -11.77 -11.46 1.00
N LYS A 85 -10.58 -12.08 1.10
CA LYS A 85 -9.67 -12.34 -0.03
C LYS A 85 -9.34 -11.06 -0.82
N VAL A 86 -9.30 -9.93 -0.14
CA VAL A 86 -8.91 -8.63 -0.69
C VAL A 86 -7.51 -8.31 -0.22
N SER A 87 -6.62 -8.10 -1.18
CA SER A 87 -5.30 -7.54 -0.97
C SER A 87 -5.29 -6.09 -1.46
N PHE A 88 -4.46 -5.24 -0.88
CA PHE A 88 -4.32 -3.88 -1.38
C PHE A 88 -2.87 -3.39 -1.35
N ILE A 89 -2.56 -2.50 -2.27
CA ILE A 89 -1.30 -1.77 -2.36
C ILE A 89 -1.65 -0.29 -2.24
N ILE A 90 -0.96 0.42 -1.38
CA ILE A 90 -1.11 1.88 -1.22
C ILE A 90 0.22 2.52 -1.58
N THR A 91 0.21 3.45 -2.52
CA THR A 91 1.33 4.36 -2.75
C THR A 91 1.05 5.72 -2.12
N SER A 92 2.08 6.36 -1.58
CA SER A 92 1.94 7.66 -0.93
C SER A 92 3.25 8.40 -0.90
N GLN A 93 3.20 9.70 -1.11
CA GLN A 93 4.34 10.62 -0.96
C GLN A 93 4.62 10.96 0.51
N SER A 94 3.71 10.63 1.43
CA SER A 94 3.85 10.87 2.86
C SER A 94 3.53 9.61 3.66
N TYR A 95 4.52 9.11 4.39
CA TYR A 95 4.36 7.91 5.22
C TYR A 95 3.32 8.12 6.32
N THR A 96 3.36 9.25 7.01
CA THR A 96 2.46 9.54 8.13
C THR A 96 1.03 9.91 7.71
N SER A 97 0.79 10.17 6.43
CA SER A 97 -0.55 10.38 5.89
C SER A 97 -1.35 9.09 5.77
N ILE A 98 -0.69 7.96 5.60
CA ILE A 98 -1.33 6.65 5.73
C ILE A 98 -1.65 6.42 7.21
N GLN A 99 -2.86 5.99 7.52
CA GLN A 99 -3.29 5.79 8.90
C GLN A 99 -2.45 4.70 9.59
N ARG A 100 -2.09 4.93 10.86
CA ARG A 100 -1.27 4.01 11.65
C ARG A 100 -1.77 2.57 11.64
N PRO A 101 -3.08 2.28 11.82
CA PRO A 101 -3.59 0.90 11.75
C PRO A 101 -3.25 0.19 10.43
N ILE A 102 -3.28 0.91 9.32
CA ILE A 102 -2.94 0.36 7.99
C ILE A 102 -1.43 0.05 7.94
N ARG A 103 -0.57 1.00 8.35
CA ARG A 103 0.89 0.84 8.32
C ARG A 103 1.37 -0.33 9.17
N ILE A 104 0.83 -0.48 10.39
CA ILE A 104 1.26 -1.57 11.29
C ILE A 104 0.75 -2.94 10.85
N ASN A 105 -0.40 -3.02 10.18
CA ASN A 105 -0.97 -4.28 9.67
C ASN A 105 -0.49 -4.64 8.25
N ALA A 106 0.27 -3.77 7.58
CA ALA A 106 0.83 -4.08 6.28
C ALA A 106 1.74 -5.31 6.35
N SER A 107 1.57 -6.28 5.45
CA SER A 107 2.43 -7.47 5.32
C SER A 107 3.80 -7.12 4.75
N ALA A 108 3.89 -6.04 4.00
CA ALA A 108 5.12 -5.55 3.43
C ALA A 108 5.15 -4.02 3.40
N VAL A 109 6.34 -3.45 3.49
CA VAL A 109 6.57 -2.01 3.37
C VAL A 109 7.73 -1.78 2.41
N ILE A 110 7.53 -0.84 1.48
CA ILE A 110 8.56 -0.33 0.58
C ILE A 110 8.79 1.13 0.93
N ALA A 111 10.00 1.46 1.37
CA ALA A 111 10.36 2.81 1.75
C ALA A 111 11.49 3.34 0.88
N PHE A 112 11.20 4.37 0.09
CA PHE A 112 12.21 5.20 -0.55
C PHE A 112 12.80 6.21 0.44
N ASN A 113 13.76 7.01 0.01
CA ASN A 113 14.36 8.05 0.85
C ASN A 113 13.30 9.08 1.27
N LEU A 114 12.91 9.05 2.54
CA LEU A 114 11.98 10.00 3.14
C LEU A 114 12.69 11.32 3.41
N LYS A 115 12.23 12.40 2.79
CA LYS A 115 12.86 13.72 2.90
C LYS A 115 12.59 14.41 4.24
N ASN A 116 11.54 13.98 4.94
CA ASN A 116 11.12 14.57 6.20
C ASN A 116 11.61 13.72 7.38
N LYS A 117 12.45 14.32 8.24
CA LYS A 117 13.02 13.62 9.41
C LYS A 117 11.98 13.06 10.37
N ARG A 118 10.83 13.71 10.53
CA ARG A 118 9.75 13.21 11.39
C ARG A 118 9.11 11.96 10.81
N GLU A 119 8.93 11.91 9.49
CA GLU A 119 8.40 10.73 8.81
C GLU A 119 9.39 9.57 8.85
N GLU A 120 10.68 9.87 8.62
CA GLU A 120 11.76 8.91 8.75
C GLU A 120 11.80 8.31 10.16
N GLN A 121 11.79 9.13 11.20
CA GLN A 121 11.77 8.64 12.57
C GLN A 121 10.53 7.79 12.86
N THR A 122 9.35 8.23 12.42
CA THR A 122 8.12 7.45 12.59
C THR A 122 8.20 6.10 11.89
N PHE A 123 8.76 6.07 10.67
CA PHE A 123 8.98 4.82 9.93
C PHE A 123 9.93 3.89 10.69
N LEU A 124 11.07 4.39 11.15
CA LEU A 124 12.06 3.59 11.87
C LEU A 124 11.48 3.03 13.18
N ASP A 125 10.76 3.83 13.94
CA ASP A 125 10.12 3.42 15.19
C ASP A 125 9.08 2.30 14.96
N GLU A 126 8.27 2.42 13.90
CA GLU A 126 7.26 1.43 13.56
C GLU A 126 7.84 0.14 12.95
N GLN A 127 9.08 0.17 12.45
CA GLN A 127 9.79 -0.98 11.90
C GLN A 127 10.87 -1.54 12.83
N SER A 128 10.80 -1.25 14.12
CA SER A 128 11.79 -1.64 15.14
C SER A 128 11.94 -3.15 15.37
N MET A 129 11.14 -3.98 14.72
CA MET A 129 11.31 -5.44 14.72
C MET A 129 12.58 -5.91 14.00
N TRP A 130 13.13 -5.10 13.08
CA TRP A 130 14.41 -5.38 12.43
C TRP A 130 15.56 -4.78 13.22
N GLU A 131 16.58 -5.60 13.52
CA GLU A 131 17.82 -5.10 14.09
C GLU A 131 18.47 -4.10 13.11
N ASN A 132 18.95 -2.98 13.68
CA ASN A 132 19.64 -1.95 12.87
C ASN A 132 18.84 -1.42 11.68
N VAL A 133 17.50 -1.32 11.78
CA VAL A 133 16.64 -0.83 10.69
C VAL A 133 17.13 0.49 10.08
N LEU A 134 17.73 1.37 10.88
CA LEU A 134 18.35 2.62 10.40
C LEU A 134 19.48 2.35 9.39
N ASN A 135 20.36 1.41 9.70
CA ASN A 135 21.46 1.05 8.81
C ASN A 135 20.97 0.40 7.52
N LEU A 136 19.98 -0.52 7.64
CA LEU A 136 19.33 -1.15 6.48
C LEU A 136 18.68 -0.10 5.58
N TYR A 137 17.95 0.85 6.17
CA TYR A 137 17.29 1.94 5.47
C TYR A 137 18.29 2.87 4.77
N THR A 138 19.31 3.33 5.50
CA THR A 138 20.35 4.21 4.96
C THR A 138 21.08 3.55 3.78
N LEU A 139 21.44 2.28 3.92
CA LEU A 139 22.09 1.52 2.86
C LEU A 139 21.20 1.39 1.62
N ALA A 140 19.95 0.98 1.83
CA ALA A 140 19.02 0.70 0.74
C ALA A 140 18.58 1.97 -0.02
N THR A 141 18.55 3.12 0.66
CA THR A 141 18.11 4.39 0.06
C THR A 141 19.27 5.32 -0.33
N SER A 142 20.52 4.83 -0.28
CA SER A 142 21.72 5.61 -0.61
C SER A 142 21.82 6.00 -2.08
N GLN A 143 21.27 5.18 -2.95
CA GLN A 143 21.25 5.40 -4.40
C GLN A 143 19.95 6.08 -4.85
N LYS A 144 20.02 6.80 -5.97
CA LYS A 144 18.82 7.37 -6.60
C LYS A 144 17.85 6.24 -6.96
N TYR A 145 16.59 6.36 -6.52
CA TYR A 145 15.55 5.36 -6.68
C TYR A 145 15.75 4.05 -5.89
N GLY A 146 16.80 3.97 -5.06
CA GLY A 146 16.94 2.86 -4.12
C GLY A 146 15.86 2.87 -3.05
N PHE A 147 15.42 1.69 -2.63
CA PHE A 147 14.41 1.53 -1.58
C PHE A 147 14.70 0.33 -0.68
N LEU A 148 14.23 0.44 0.55
CA LEU A 148 14.18 -0.68 1.48
C LEU A 148 12.85 -1.41 1.32
N TYR A 149 12.88 -2.71 1.03
CA TYR A 149 11.73 -3.58 1.06
C TYR A 149 11.77 -4.45 2.31
N LEU A 150 10.75 -4.31 3.14
CA LEU A 150 10.55 -5.09 4.36
C LEU A 150 9.38 -6.04 4.17
N ASN A 151 9.63 -7.34 4.24
CA ASN A 151 8.60 -8.36 4.22
C ASN A 151 8.34 -8.84 5.64
N LYS A 152 7.23 -8.38 6.25
CA LYS A 152 6.88 -8.68 7.64
C LYS A 152 6.46 -10.13 7.85
N ASP A 153 5.91 -10.78 6.84
CA ASP A 153 5.48 -12.18 6.94
C ASP A 153 6.68 -13.13 7.02
N THR A 154 7.79 -12.79 6.36
CA THR A 154 9.02 -13.61 6.35
C THR A 154 10.11 -13.09 7.28
N GLY A 155 9.97 -11.87 7.81
CA GLY A 155 11.01 -11.19 8.60
C GLY A 155 12.24 -10.80 7.80
N LYS A 156 12.16 -10.72 6.46
CA LYS A 156 13.29 -10.44 5.59
C LYS A 156 13.29 -9.00 5.10
N ALA A 157 14.48 -8.42 5.03
CA ALA A 157 14.73 -7.08 4.52
C ALA A 157 15.60 -7.12 3.24
N TYR A 158 15.26 -6.33 2.24
CA TYR A 158 15.95 -6.31 0.95
C TYR A 158 16.28 -4.88 0.51
N HIS A 159 17.41 -4.73 -0.16
CA HIS A 159 17.66 -3.58 -1.02
C HIS A 159 17.01 -3.83 -2.37
N ASN A 160 16.08 -2.97 -2.74
CA ASN A 160 15.17 -3.18 -3.85
C ASN A 160 14.42 -4.51 -3.66
N PHE A 161 14.26 -5.31 -4.72
CA PHE A 161 13.70 -6.67 -4.62
C PHE A 161 14.77 -7.76 -4.77
N GLU A 162 16.03 -7.38 -4.86
CA GLU A 162 17.11 -8.25 -5.35
C GLU A 162 18.04 -8.70 -4.23
N ARG A 163 18.56 -7.76 -3.44
CA ARG A 163 19.61 -8.04 -2.47
C ARG A 163 19.03 -8.22 -1.06
N LEU A 164 19.10 -9.44 -0.53
CA LEU A 164 18.80 -9.71 0.88
C LEU A 164 19.81 -8.96 1.78
N LEU A 165 19.28 -8.22 2.76
CA LEU A 165 20.05 -7.47 3.76
C LEU A 165 19.99 -8.14 5.14
N GLN A 166 18.83 -8.72 5.47
CA GLN A 166 18.58 -9.44 6.72
C GLN A 166 17.50 -10.51 6.50
#